data_a20652107cb40c0fa978a38764d3eb02
#
_entry.id   a20652107cb40c0fa978a38764d3eb02
#
_cell.length_a   1.000
_cell.length_b   1.000
_cell.length_c   1.000
_cell.angle_alpha   90.00
_cell.angle_beta   90.00
_cell.angle_gamma   90.00
#
_symmetry.space_group_name_H-M   'P 1'
#
loop_
_entity.id
_entity.type
_entity.pdbx_description
1 polymer ?
#
loop_
_entity_poly.entity_id
_entity_poly.type
_entity_poly.pdbx_seq_one_letter_code
_entity_poly.pdbx_strand_id
1 'polypeptide(L)'
;DGLAASIASVIALAGDKVIMNKASMLMIHNASGGCYGNAEEMKKVVEALEKINSVIKDIYVAKTGLSMEKLTELMDNETFMTPSECLEYGFCDEVIDEEPTSQSKDITTKSMEDLRNTIEKKIKDFKDLRSALSYADNKDEERFLNKKKNHDWLRKEFI
;
A
#
# COMPACT_ATOMS: atom_id res chain seq x y z
N ASP A 1 -9.13 -16.12 -0.34
CA ASP A 1 -9.41 -16.73 0.97
C ASP A 1 -9.01 -15.79 2.10
N GLY A 2 -9.81 -15.73 3.18
CA GLY A 2 -9.56 -14.89 4.34
C GLY A 2 -10.09 -13.47 4.20
N LEU A 3 -9.35 -12.47 4.72
CA LEU A 3 -9.77 -11.07 4.75
C LEU A 3 -8.93 -10.22 3.79
N ALA A 4 -9.57 -9.53 2.87
CA ALA A 4 -9.00 -8.46 2.07
C ALA A 4 -9.50 -7.11 2.58
N ALA A 5 -8.70 -6.42 3.41
CA ALA A 5 -9.09 -5.17 4.05
C ALA A 5 -8.26 -3.99 3.56
N SER A 6 -8.87 -2.79 3.51
CA SER A 6 -8.19 -1.54 3.17
C SER A 6 -7.54 -1.62 1.77
N ILE A 7 -6.25 -1.31 1.64
CA ILE A 7 -5.54 -1.40 0.35
C ILE A 7 -5.56 -2.81 -0.25
N ALA A 8 -5.68 -3.87 0.57
CA ALA A 8 -5.79 -5.23 0.07
C ALA A 8 -7.09 -5.46 -0.73
N SER A 9 -8.17 -4.72 -0.44
CA SER A 9 -9.39 -4.75 -1.25
C SER A 9 -9.13 -4.22 -2.66
N VAL A 10 -8.39 -3.11 -2.81
CA VAL A 10 -8.01 -2.55 -4.11
C VAL A 10 -7.15 -3.54 -4.90
N ILE A 11 -6.18 -4.19 -4.22
CA ILE A 11 -5.31 -5.19 -4.85
C ILE A 11 -6.13 -6.40 -5.33
N ALA A 12 -7.11 -6.87 -4.53
CA ALA A 12 -7.98 -7.97 -4.90
C ALA A 12 -8.82 -7.65 -6.15
N LEU A 13 -9.23 -6.39 -6.32
CA LEU A 13 -10.01 -5.94 -7.47
C LEU A 13 -9.19 -5.73 -8.75
N ALA A 14 -7.87 -5.80 -8.70
CA ALA A 14 -7.00 -5.67 -9.87
C ALA A 14 -7.02 -6.91 -10.78
N GLY A 15 -7.60 -8.02 -10.33
CA GLY A 15 -7.76 -9.23 -11.14
C GLY A 15 -8.88 -9.10 -12.18
N ASP A 16 -8.73 -9.78 -13.32
CA ASP A 16 -9.78 -9.85 -14.36
C ASP A 16 -11.06 -10.50 -13.83
N LYS A 17 -10.93 -11.44 -12.91
CA LYS A 17 -12.02 -12.11 -12.20
C LYS A 17 -11.72 -12.20 -10.72
N VAL A 18 -12.65 -11.75 -9.90
CA VAL A 18 -12.56 -11.80 -8.44
C VAL A 18 -13.45 -12.93 -7.93
N ILE A 19 -12.82 -13.96 -7.36
CA ILE A 19 -13.51 -15.12 -6.79
C ILE A 19 -13.32 -15.09 -5.28
N MET A 20 -14.41 -15.20 -4.54
CA MET A 20 -14.38 -15.25 -3.08
C MET A 20 -14.78 -16.63 -2.57
N ASN A 21 -14.05 -17.15 -1.58
CA ASN A 21 -14.53 -18.29 -0.80
C ASN A 21 -15.59 -17.82 0.18
N LYS A 22 -16.61 -18.64 0.46
CA LYS A 22 -17.71 -18.29 1.38
C LYS A 22 -17.25 -17.99 2.82
N ALA A 23 -16.05 -18.41 3.20
CA ALA A 23 -15.42 -18.11 4.50
C ALA A 23 -14.51 -16.88 4.47
N SER A 24 -14.51 -16.10 3.37
CA SER A 24 -13.72 -14.89 3.23
C SER A 24 -14.51 -13.61 3.50
N MET A 25 -13.82 -12.50 3.61
CA MET A 25 -14.41 -11.17 3.80
C MET A 25 -13.63 -10.12 3.02
N LEU A 26 -14.31 -9.03 2.66
CA LEU A 26 -13.69 -7.84 2.09
C LEU A 26 -14.08 -6.64 2.96
N MET A 27 -13.14 -5.70 3.20
CA MET A 27 -13.41 -4.49 3.94
C MET A 27 -12.89 -3.26 3.21
N ILE A 28 -13.73 -2.24 3.14
CA ILE A 28 -13.41 -0.94 2.57
C ILE A 28 -13.60 0.16 3.60
N HIS A 29 -12.72 1.14 3.59
CA HIS A 29 -12.77 2.31 4.43
C HIS A 29 -12.02 3.49 3.79
N ASN A 30 -12.17 4.67 4.38
CA ASN A 30 -11.38 5.83 3.99
C ASN A 30 -9.91 5.66 4.37
N ALA A 31 -9.02 6.22 3.56
CA ALA A 31 -7.61 6.30 3.91
C ALA A 31 -7.44 7.06 5.22
N SER A 32 -6.64 6.52 6.11
CA SER A 32 -6.34 7.12 7.41
C SER A 32 -4.86 7.40 7.56
N GLY A 33 -4.54 8.43 8.32
CA GLY A 33 -3.16 8.81 8.60
C GLY A 33 -3.12 9.82 9.73
N GLY A 34 -1.92 10.11 10.20
CA GLY A 34 -1.70 11.11 11.24
C GLY A 34 -0.47 11.94 10.91
N CYS A 35 -0.44 13.17 11.43
CA CYS A 35 0.74 14.01 11.40
C CYS A 35 0.82 14.82 12.68
N TYR A 36 2.02 15.26 12.98
CA TYR A 36 2.29 16.24 14.01
C TYR A 36 2.91 17.47 13.35
N GLY A 37 2.33 18.64 13.58
CA GLY A 37 2.79 19.86 12.94
C GLY A 37 1.86 21.04 13.16
N ASN A 38 2.14 22.13 12.47
CA ASN A 38 1.27 23.32 12.47
C ASN A 38 0.03 23.12 11.57
N ALA A 39 -0.89 24.09 11.57
CA ALA A 39 -2.14 24.01 10.82
C ALA A 39 -1.95 23.78 9.32
N GLU A 40 -0.92 24.38 8.70
CA GLU A 40 -0.65 24.21 7.28
C GLU A 40 -0.12 22.82 6.93
N GLU A 41 0.69 22.23 7.82
CA GLU A 41 1.17 20.85 7.64
C GLU A 41 0.01 19.84 7.80
N MET A 42 -0.89 20.07 8.76
CA MET A 42 -2.09 19.24 8.93
C MET A 42 -3.02 19.33 7.72
N LYS A 43 -3.25 20.52 7.14
CA LYS A 43 -4.04 20.68 5.93
C LYS A 43 -3.50 19.88 4.74
N LYS A 44 -2.18 19.88 4.56
CA LYS A 44 -1.54 19.10 3.48
C LYS A 44 -1.82 17.60 3.62
N VAL A 45 -1.85 17.08 4.85
CA VAL A 45 -2.18 15.66 5.09
C VAL A 45 -3.65 15.39 4.79
N VAL A 46 -4.55 16.28 5.20
CA VAL A 46 -5.99 16.17 4.87
C VAL A 46 -6.18 16.15 3.36
N GLU A 47 -5.60 17.10 2.63
CA GLU A 47 -5.68 17.14 1.15
C GLU A 47 -5.13 15.87 0.49
N ALA A 48 -4.05 15.29 1.04
CA ALA A 48 -3.49 14.04 0.54
C ALA A 48 -4.46 12.86 0.75
N LEU A 49 -5.06 12.75 1.93
CA LEU A 49 -6.05 11.71 2.24
C LEU A 49 -7.30 11.83 1.37
N GLU A 50 -7.79 13.05 1.13
CA GLU A 50 -8.93 13.31 0.24
C GLU A 50 -8.63 12.86 -1.20
N LYS A 51 -7.42 13.16 -1.72
CA LYS A 51 -6.99 12.70 -3.05
C LYS A 51 -6.91 11.17 -3.13
N ILE A 52 -6.35 10.53 -2.10
CA ILE A 52 -6.29 9.06 -2.02
C ILE A 52 -7.70 8.48 -2.02
N ASN A 53 -8.60 9.00 -1.20
CA ASN A 53 -10.00 8.56 -1.15
C ASN A 53 -10.70 8.71 -2.49
N SER A 54 -10.47 9.81 -3.22
CA SER A 54 -11.03 10.01 -4.55
C SER A 54 -10.58 8.92 -5.52
N VAL A 55 -9.27 8.64 -5.58
CA VAL A 55 -8.72 7.60 -6.47
C VAL A 55 -9.25 6.21 -6.12
N ILE A 56 -9.32 5.89 -4.83
CA ILE A 56 -9.85 4.59 -4.38
C ILE A 56 -11.33 4.44 -4.75
N LYS A 57 -12.15 5.50 -4.56
CA LYS A 57 -13.56 5.48 -4.97
C LYS A 57 -13.72 5.26 -6.47
N ASP A 58 -12.90 5.93 -7.29
CA ASP A 58 -12.94 5.75 -8.75
C ASP A 58 -12.66 4.28 -9.16
N ILE A 59 -11.72 3.63 -8.48
CA ILE A 59 -11.43 2.20 -8.69
C ILE A 59 -12.65 1.34 -8.32
N TYR A 60 -13.27 1.63 -7.17
CA TYR A 60 -14.46 0.88 -6.75
C TYR A 60 -15.66 1.13 -7.68
N VAL A 61 -15.90 2.36 -8.13
CA VAL A 61 -16.93 2.67 -9.14
C VAL A 61 -16.69 1.85 -10.41
N ALA A 62 -15.47 1.85 -10.91
CA ALA A 62 -15.13 1.13 -12.14
C ALA A 62 -15.37 -0.39 -12.04
N LYS A 63 -15.12 -0.98 -10.86
CA LYS A 63 -15.34 -2.42 -10.64
C LYS A 63 -16.79 -2.76 -10.36
N THR A 64 -17.46 -1.98 -9.52
CA THR A 64 -18.77 -2.34 -8.96
C THR A 64 -19.96 -1.74 -9.72
N GLY A 65 -19.75 -0.61 -10.37
CA GLY A 65 -20.84 0.19 -10.96
C GLY A 65 -21.72 0.89 -9.93
N LEU A 66 -21.38 0.87 -8.64
CA LEU A 66 -22.10 1.59 -7.60
C LEU A 66 -21.93 3.11 -7.76
N SER A 67 -22.91 3.87 -7.26
CA SER A 67 -22.78 5.31 -7.24
C SER A 67 -21.71 5.80 -6.26
N MET A 68 -21.17 6.98 -6.52
CA MET A 68 -20.17 7.63 -5.66
C MET A 68 -20.70 7.85 -4.24
N GLU A 69 -21.99 8.18 -4.10
CA GLU A 69 -22.69 8.39 -2.83
C GLU A 69 -22.73 7.09 -2.02
N LYS A 70 -23.09 5.96 -2.67
CA LYS A 70 -23.13 4.65 -2.01
C LYS A 70 -21.76 4.19 -1.56
N LEU A 71 -20.75 4.39 -2.38
CA LEU A 71 -19.37 4.08 -2.02
C LEU A 71 -18.84 4.95 -0.89
N THR A 72 -19.20 6.24 -0.88
CA THR A 72 -18.85 7.14 0.23
C THR A 72 -19.48 6.65 1.54
N GLU A 73 -20.78 6.30 1.53
CA GLU A 73 -21.45 5.70 2.69
C GLU A 73 -20.74 4.45 3.21
N LEU A 74 -20.43 3.50 2.31
CA LEU A 74 -19.76 2.27 2.67
C LEU A 74 -18.35 2.49 3.24
N MET A 75 -17.58 3.43 2.68
CA MET A 75 -16.24 3.75 3.16
C MET A 75 -16.27 4.51 4.48
N ASP A 76 -17.20 5.45 4.66
CA ASP A 76 -17.36 6.21 5.91
C ASP A 76 -17.75 5.30 7.09
N ASN A 77 -18.49 4.22 6.81
CA ASN A 77 -18.90 3.23 7.80
C ASN A 77 -17.88 2.10 8.03
N GLU A 78 -16.69 2.15 7.43
CA GLU A 78 -15.69 1.07 7.52
C GLU A 78 -16.32 -0.31 7.28
N THR A 79 -16.94 -0.50 6.10
CA THR A 79 -17.83 -1.62 5.86
C THR A 79 -17.08 -2.92 5.62
N PHE A 80 -17.36 -3.91 6.46
CA PHE A 80 -17.00 -5.31 6.26
C PHE A 80 -18.11 -6.01 5.49
N MET A 81 -17.78 -6.67 4.40
CA MET A 81 -18.71 -7.36 3.52
C MET A 81 -18.45 -8.84 3.47
N THR A 82 -19.51 -9.61 3.62
CA THR A 82 -19.56 -11.05 3.34
C THR A 82 -19.44 -11.30 1.83
N PRO A 83 -19.10 -12.53 1.39
CA PRO A 83 -19.05 -12.85 -0.04
C PRO A 83 -20.38 -12.59 -0.77
N SER A 84 -21.51 -12.80 -0.11
CA SER A 84 -22.84 -12.55 -0.69
C SER A 84 -23.07 -11.06 -0.92
N GLU A 85 -22.70 -10.21 0.04
CA GLU A 85 -22.76 -8.74 -0.12
C GLU A 85 -21.76 -8.24 -1.17
N CYS A 86 -20.57 -8.84 -1.23
CA CYS A 86 -19.60 -8.53 -2.28
C CYS A 86 -20.13 -8.86 -3.68
N LEU A 87 -20.84 -9.98 -3.83
CA LEU A 87 -21.48 -10.37 -5.09
C LEU A 87 -22.61 -9.40 -5.44
N GLU A 88 -23.46 -9.04 -4.47
CA GLU A 88 -24.56 -8.09 -4.64
C GLU A 88 -24.06 -6.70 -5.07
N TYR A 89 -23.00 -6.21 -4.44
CA TYR A 89 -22.42 -4.90 -4.73
C TYR A 89 -21.42 -4.90 -5.91
N GLY A 90 -21.11 -6.07 -6.49
CA GLY A 90 -20.20 -6.18 -7.62
C GLY A 90 -18.71 -6.13 -7.27
N PHE A 91 -18.35 -6.31 -5.99
CA PHE A 91 -16.95 -6.43 -5.56
C PHE A 91 -16.33 -7.78 -5.90
N CYS A 92 -17.14 -8.82 -6.11
CA CYS A 92 -16.67 -10.10 -6.64
C CYS A 92 -17.58 -10.58 -7.76
N ASP A 93 -17.03 -11.49 -8.59
CA ASP A 93 -17.69 -12.05 -9.74
C ASP A 93 -18.28 -13.44 -9.46
N GLU A 94 -17.77 -14.13 -8.43
CA GLU A 94 -18.18 -15.50 -8.09
C GLU A 94 -17.89 -15.79 -6.60
N VAL A 95 -18.77 -16.56 -6.00
CA VAL A 95 -18.58 -17.13 -4.65
C VAL A 95 -18.49 -18.64 -4.75
N ILE A 96 -17.41 -19.21 -4.21
CA ILE A 96 -17.18 -20.66 -4.19
C ILE A 96 -17.22 -21.21 -2.77
N ASP A 97 -17.61 -22.46 -2.68
CA ASP A 97 -17.69 -23.25 -1.43
C ASP A 97 -16.71 -24.43 -1.48
N GLU A 98 -15.48 -24.14 -1.89
CA GLU A 98 -14.46 -25.19 -1.94
C GLU A 98 -13.70 -25.26 -0.61
N GLU A 99 -13.77 -26.42 0.03
CA GLU A 99 -12.77 -26.79 1.05
C GLU A 99 -11.39 -26.86 0.38
N PRO A 100 -10.34 -26.31 1.00
CA PRO A 100 -8.99 -26.41 0.45
C PRO A 100 -8.63 -27.89 0.28
N THR A 101 -8.64 -28.36 -0.97
CA THR A 101 -8.32 -29.74 -1.30
C THR A 101 -6.90 -30.08 -0.83
N SER A 102 -6.70 -31.27 -0.31
CA SER A 102 -5.39 -31.74 0.20
C SER A 102 -4.25 -31.70 -0.85
N GLN A 103 -4.58 -31.55 -2.14
CA GLN A 103 -3.61 -31.35 -3.22
C GLN A 103 -2.97 -29.93 -3.20
N SER A 104 -3.59 -28.95 -2.53
CA SER A 104 -2.99 -27.62 -2.37
C SER A 104 -1.85 -27.60 -1.35
N LYS A 105 -1.73 -28.59 -0.49
CA LYS A 105 -0.70 -28.62 0.56
C LYS A 105 0.71 -28.85 0.01
N ASP A 106 0.88 -29.67 -1.03
CA ASP A 106 2.20 -29.95 -1.60
C ASP A 106 2.69 -28.82 -2.52
N ILE A 107 1.77 -28.16 -3.22
CA ILE A 107 2.10 -26.98 -4.04
C ILE A 107 2.38 -25.76 -3.17
N THR A 108 1.66 -25.62 -2.05
CA THR A 108 1.79 -24.48 -1.13
C THR A 108 3.12 -24.48 -0.37
N THR A 109 3.68 -25.64 0.05
CA THR A 109 4.91 -25.67 0.82
C THR A 109 6.11 -25.24 -0.02
N LYS A 110 6.25 -25.76 -1.24
CA LYS A 110 7.32 -25.39 -2.16
C LYS A 110 7.16 -23.95 -2.66
N SER A 111 5.95 -23.54 -2.98
CA SER A 111 5.62 -22.17 -3.41
C SER A 111 5.82 -21.15 -2.29
N MET A 112 5.52 -21.49 -1.03
CA MET A 112 5.76 -20.61 0.12
C MET A 112 7.24 -20.50 0.45
N GLU A 113 8.01 -21.56 0.26
CA GLU A 113 9.46 -21.53 0.46
C GLU A 113 10.17 -20.71 -0.62
N ASP A 114 9.75 -20.87 -1.89
CA ASP A 114 10.23 -20.04 -3.02
C ASP A 114 9.84 -18.57 -2.84
N LEU A 115 8.64 -18.29 -2.37
CA LEU A 115 8.19 -16.92 -2.06
C LEU A 115 9.00 -16.33 -0.90
N ARG A 116 9.21 -17.09 0.17
CA ARG A 116 10.04 -16.69 1.32
C ARG A 116 11.45 -16.34 0.88
N ASN A 117 12.10 -17.22 0.11
CA ASN A 117 13.45 -17.00 -0.41
C ASN A 117 13.50 -15.76 -1.31
N THR A 118 12.46 -15.52 -2.13
CA THR A 118 12.34 -14.32 -2.97
C THR A 118 12.20 -13.05 -2.14
N ILE A 119 11.40 -13.10 -1.08
CA ILE A 119 11.20 -11.96 -0.15
C ILE A 119 12.50 -11.69 0.61
N GLU A 120 13.17 -12.71 1.14
CA GLU A 120 14.44 -12.58 1.86
C GLU A 120 15.52 -11.96 0.97
N LYS A 121 15.60 -12.39 -0.29
CA LYS A 121 16.51 -11.81 -1.29
C LYS A 121 16.19 -10.33 -1.53
N LYS A 122 14.93 -9.97 -1.75
CA LYS A 122 14.53 -8.57 -1.95
C LYS A 122 14.80 -7.69 -0.73
N ILE A 123 14.59 -8.23 0.48
CA ILE A 123 14.92 -7.51 1.73
C ILE A 123 16.41 -7.26 1.83
N LYS A 124 17.25 -8.24 1.46
CA LYS A 124 18.71 -8.09 1.43
C LYS A 124 19.11 -7.02 0.42
N ASP A 125 18.62 -7.12 -0.82
CA ASP A 125 18.89 -6.15 -1.88
C ASP A 125 18.52 -4.72 -1.46
N PHE A 126 17.39 -4.56 -0.75
CA PHE A 126 16.94 -3.26 -0.22
C PHE A 126 17.84 -2.73 0.90
N LYS A 127 18.32 -3.61 1.80
CA LYS A 127 19.29 -3.24 2.85
C LYS A 127 20.62 -2.80 2.26
N ASP A 128 21.10 -3.52 1.24
CA ASP A 128 22.34 -3.21 0.54
C ASP A 128 22.22 -1.87 -0.21
N LEU A 129 21.09 -1.60 -0.88
CA LEU A 129 20.79 -0.34 -1.52
C LEU A 129 20.73 0.82 -0.50
N ARG A 130 20.07 0.63 0.64
CA ARG A 130 19.99 1.63 1.70
C ARG A 130 21.37 1.95 2.29
N SER A 131 22.23 0.95 2.46
CA SER A 131 23.60 1.13 2.93
C SER A 131 24.43 1.91 1.89
N ALA A 132 24.25 1.62 0.61
CA ALA A 132 24.94 2.33 -0.48
C ALA A 132 24.48 3.80 -0.57
N LEU A 133 23.19 4.10 -0.41
CA LEU A 133 22.64 5.46 -0.38
C LEU A 133 23.16 6.24 0.84
N SER A 134 23.15 5.64 2.03
CA SER A 134 23.70 6.25 3.24
C SER A 134 25.21 6.59 3.11
N TYR A 135 25.96 5.73 2.40
CA TYR A 135 27.37 5.99 2.10
C TYR A 135 27.56 7.14 1.09
N ALA A 136 26.65 7.28 0.13
CA ALA A 136 26.67 8.37 -0.84
C ALA A 136 26.35 9.72 -0.16
N ASP A 137 25.34 9.77 0.70
CA ASP A 137 24.95 10.96 1.47
C ASP A 137 26.10 11.45 2.35
N ASN A 138 26.80 10.55 3.06
CA ASN A 138 27.96 10.90 3.88
C ASN A 138 29.13 11.47 3.04
N LYS A 139 29.35 10.96 1.83
CA LYS A 139 30.39 11.48 0.93
C LYS A 139 30.08 12.88 0.41
N ASP A 140 28.81 13.17 0.15
CA ASP A 140 28.38 14.48 -0.31
C ASP A 140 28.40 15.50 0.83
N GLU A 141 28.08 15.11 2.07
CA GLU A 141 28.29 15.96 3.26
C GLU A 141 29.78 16.27 3.50
N GLU A 142 30.68 15.29 3.42
CA GLU A 142 32.13 15.53 3.53
C GLU A 142 32.65 16.45 2.41
N ARG A 143 32.18 16.28 1.18
CA ARG A 143 32.51 17.18 0.06
C ARG A 143 32.01 18.59 0.30
N PHE A 144 30.81 18.75 0.83
CA PHE A 144 30.24 20.07 1.14
C PHE A 144 31.01 20.75 2.28
N LEU A 145 31.34 20.04 3.36
CA LEU A 145 32.15 20.55 4.47
C LEU A 145 33.56 20.93 4.04
N ASN A 146 34.20 20.15 3.18
CA ASN A 146 35.52 20.47 2.65
C ASN A 146 35.50 21.69 1.71
N LYS A 147 34.45 21.85 0.88
CA LYS A 147 34.24 23.07 0.09
C LYS A 147 34.06 24.31 0.98
N LYS A 148 33.30 24.18 2.07
CA LYS A 148 33.09 25.29 3.01
C LYS A 148 34.36 25.68 3.73
N LYS A 149 35.17 24.72 4.21
CA LYS A 149 36.49 24.98 4.81
C LYS A 149 37.45 25.69 3.86
N ASN A 150 37.48 25.30 2.58
CA ASN A 150 38.31 25.96 1.56
C ASN A 150 37.83 27.40 1.25
N HIS A 151 36.52 27.66 1.34
CA HIS A 151 35.97 29.01 1.16
C HIS A 151 36.27 29.94 2.34
N ASP A 152 36.26 29.40 3.57
CA ASP A 152 36.58 30.14 4.79
C ASP A 152 38.09 30.47 4.89
N TRP A 153 38.96 29.61 4.29
CA TRP A 153 40.40 29.90 4.18
C TRP A 153 40.65 31.08 3.24
N LEU A 154 39.99 31.14 2.07
CA LEU A 154 40.07 32.23 1.14
C LEU A 154 39.63 33.58 1.72
N ARG A 155 38.66 33.59 2.65
CA ARG A 155 38.21 34.81 3.33
C ARG A 155 39.22 35.35 4.37
N LYS A 156 40.09 34.50 4.90
CA LYS A 156 41.10 34.90 5.89
C LYS A 156 42.37 35.48 5.30
N GLU A 157 42.64 35.24 4.03
CA GLU A 157 43.83 35.77 3.35
C GLU A 157 43.60 37.08 2.60
N PHE A 158 42.35 37.56 2.47
CA PHE A 158 42.00 38.75 1.71
C PHE A 158 41.31 39.85 2.57
N ILE A 159 41.45 39.81 3.89
CA ILE A 159 41.13 40.89 4.83
C ILE A 159 42.37 41.17 5.71
#